data_551d54eb2b48aa78253bca3e30ad1b5e
#
_entry.id   551d54eb2b48aa78253bca3e30ad1b5e
#
_cell.length_a   1.000
_cell.length_b   1.000
_cell.length_c   1.000
_cell.angle_alpha   90.00
_cell.angle_beta   90.00
_cell.angle_gamma   90.00
#
_symmetry.space_group_name_H-M   'P 1'
#
loop_
_entity.id
_entity.type
_entity.pdbx_description
1 polymer ?
#
loop_
_entity_poly.entity_id
_entity_poly.type
_entity_poly.pdbx_seq_one_letter_code
_entity_poly.pdbx_strand_id
1 'polypeptide(L)' 'MKPAEIRDLSLDELQAKGHDLRSEAFNIRIKRSTGQLENTARLKQLRRDIARVETIMREKHEATK' A
#
# COMPACT_ATOMS: atom_id res chain seq x y z
N MET A 1 0.50 8.90 -0.31
CA MET A 1 -0.61 9.00 0.66
C MET A 1 -0.11 9.60 1.96
N LYS A 2 -0.85 10.53 2.51
CA LYS A 2 -0.51 11.13 3.80
C LYS A 2 -1.06 10.26 4.94
N PRO A 3 -0.32 10.10 6.05
CA PRO A 3 -0.81 9.28 7.16
C PRO A 3 -2.17 9.70 7.70
N ALA A 4 -2.46 11.01 7.72
CA ALA A 4 -3.76 11.51 8.19
C ALA A 4 -4.91 11.02 7.32
N GLU A 5 -4.73 10.97 6.01
CA GLU A 5 -5.73 10.45 5.08
C GLU A 5 -6.00 8.97 5.34
N ILE A 6 -4.95 8.21 5.60
CA ILE A 6 -5.06 6.77 5.87
C ILE A 6 -5.79 6.54 7.19
N ARG A 7 -5.53 7.37 8.21
CA ARG A 7 -6.17 7.22 9.52
C ARG A 7 -7.67 7.52 9.48
N ASP A 8 -8.14 8.30 8.51
CA ASP A 8 -9.56 8.60 8.35
C ASP A 8 -10.34 7.42 7.74
N LEU A 9 -9.66 6.40 7.20
CA LEU A 9 -10.30 5.26 6.59
C LEU A 9 -10.70 4.21 7.64
N SER A 10 -11.82 3.49 7.39
CA SER A 10 -12.20 2.34 8.22
C SER A 10 -11.26 1.17 7.98
N LEU A 11 -11.31 0.14 8.84
CA LEU A 11 -10.51 -1.07 8.65
C LEU A 11 -10.82 -1.75 7.32
N ASP A 12 -12.11 -1.83 6.95
CA ASP A 12 -12.49 -2.44 5.68
C ASP A 12 -11.93 -1.67 4.48
N GLU A 13 -11.99 -0.34 4.55
CA GLU A 13 -11.42 0.51 3.51
C GLU A 13 -9.90 0.38 3.44
N LEU A 14 -9.24 0.25 4.60
CA LEU A 14 -7.79 0.04 4.65
C LEU A 14 -7.40 -1.30 4.07
N GLN A 15 -8.16 -2.35 4.33
CA GLN A 15 -7.90 -3.67 3.76
C GLN A 15 -8.02 -3.63 2.23
N ALA A 16 -9.06 -2.98 1.72
CA ALA A 16 -9.27 -2.83 0.29
C ALA A 16 -8.14 -2.01 -0.34
N LYS A 17 -7.75 -0.92 0.30
CA LYS A 17 -6.66 -0.07 -0.19
C LYS A 17 -5.33 -0.82 -0.19
N GLY A 18 -5.05 -1.57 0.87
CA GLY A 18 -3.85 -2.39 0.96
C GLY A 18 -3.79 -3.45 -0.14
N HIS A 19 -4.92 -4.10 -0.42
CA HIS A 19 -5.01 -5.07 -1.49
C HIS A 19 -4.72 -4.44 -2.85
N ASP A 20 -5.32 -3.28 -3.13
CA ASP A 20 -5.11 -2.57 -4.39
C ASP A 20 -3.65 -2.17 -4.58
N LEU A 21 -3.03 -1.64 -3.52
CA LEU A 21 -1.62 -1.24 -3.56
C LEU A 21 -0.69 -2.44 -3.80
N ARG A 22 -0.97 -3.56 -3.15
CA ARG A 22 -0.17 -4.78 -3.33
C ARG A 22 -0.33 -5.35 -4.73
N SER A 23 -1.54 -5.31 -5.28
CA SER A 23 -1.80 -5.76 -6.64
C SER A 23 -1.04 -4.89 -7.65
N GLU A 24 -1.04 -3.59 -7.46
CA GLU A 24 -0.29 -2.67 -8.32
C GLU A 24 1.21 -2.95 -8.23
N ALA A 25 1.74 -3.13 -7.01
CA ALA A 25 3.15 -3.44 -6.81
C ALA A 25 3.55 -4.77 -7.47
N PHE A 26 2.69 -5.78 -7.37
CA PHE A 26 2.91 -7.07 -8.01
C PHE A 26 2.99 -6.93 -9.53
N ASN A 27 2.06 -6.20 -10.12
CA ASN A 27 2.03 -5.96 -11.57
C ASN A 27 3.29 -5.21 -12.03
N ILE A 28 3.75 -4.25 -11.26
CA ILE A 28 4.97 -3.50 -11.57
C ILE A 28 6.19 -4.43 -11.50
N ARG A 29 6.25 -5.33 -10.51
CA ARG A 29 7.35 -6.29 -10.40
C ARG A 29 7.40 -7.22 -11.61
N ILE A 30 6.24 -7.66 -12.09
CA ILE A 30 6.17 -8.50 -13.29
C ILE A 30 6.71 -7.74 -14.49
N LYS A 31 6.27 -6.50 -14.69
CA LYS A 31 6.75 -5.66 -15.79
C LYS A 31 8.26 -5.44 -15.72
N ARG A 32 8.79 -5.24 -14.52
CA ARG A 32 10.23 -5.08 -14.32
C ARG A 32 11.00 -6.35 -14.71
N SER A 33 10.49 -7.52 -14.34
CA SER A 33 11.16 -8.77 -14.65
C SER A 33 11.17 -9.08 -16.15
N THR A 34 10.20 -8.52 -16.90
CA THR A 34 10.15 -8.66 -18.36
C THR A 34 10.86 -7.52 -19.09
N GLY A 35 11.50 -6.62 -18.37
CA GLY A 35 12.21 -5.48 -18.95
C GLY A 35 11.34 -4.35 -19.47
N GLN A 36 10.04 -4.37 -19.18
CA GLN A 36 9.08 -3.39 -19.68
C GLN A 36 8.93 -2.15 -18.78
N LEU A 37 9.46 -2.20 -17.57
CA LEU A 37 9.30 -1.10 -16.62
C LEU A 37 10.48 -0.14 -16.66
N GLU A 38 10.19 1.13 -16.91
CA GLU A 38 11.19 2.20 -16.94
C GLU A 38 11.22 3.01 -15.64
N ASN A 39 10.10 3.04 -14.89
CA ASN A 39 9.97 3.90 -13.73
C ASN A 39 9.99 3.13 -12.41
N THR A 40 11.14 3.11 -11.74
CA THR A 40 11.30 2.48 -10.43
C THR A 40 10.81 3.37 -9.28
N ALA A 41 10.62 4.68 -9.51
CA ALA A 41 10.14 5.60 -8.48
C ALA A 41 8.73 5.23 -8.02
N ARG A 42 7.87 4.79 -8.93
CA ARG A 42 6.51 4.35 -8.60
C ARG A 42 6.53 3.15 -7.65
N LEU A 43 7.43 2.19 -7.89
CA LEU A 43 7.55 1.02 -7.03
C LEU A 43 7.98 1.41 -5.61
N LYS A 44 8.93 2.34 -5.47
CA LYS A 44 9.35 2.83 -4.17
C LYS A 44 8.21 3.52 -3.44
N GLN A 45 7.44 4.35 -4.15
CA GLN A 45 6.29 5.03 -3.57
C GLN A 45 5.23 4.04 -3.10
N LEU A 46 4.95 3.00 -3.89
CA LEU A 46 4.00 1.95 -3.52
C LEU A 46 4.43 1.21 -2.26
N ARG A 47 5.72 0.88 -2.15
CA ARG A 47 6.24 0.21 -0.95
C ARG A 47 6.03 1.06 0.29
N ARG A 48 6.26 2.38 0.19
CA ARG A 48 6.01 3.31 1.31
C ARG A 48 4.54 3.36 1.68
N ASP A 49 3.66 3.45 0.68
CA ASP A 49 2.22 3.52 0.91
C ASP A 49 1.71 2.23 1.53
N ILE A 50 2.18 1.07 1.07
CA ILE A 50 1.82 -0.23 1.65
C ILE A 50 2.25 -0.29 3.12
N ALA A 51 3.48 0.14 3.42
CA ALA A 51 3.98 0.13 4.79
C ALA A 51 3.15 1.04 5.70
N ARG A 52 2.75 2.22 5.20
CA ARG A 52 1.90 3.15 5.96
C ARG A 52 0.53 2.56 6.22
N VAL A 53 -0.10 1.96 5.22
CA VAL A 53 -1.41 1.33 5.36
C VAL A 53 -1.34 0.20 6.37
N GLU A 54 -0.34 -0.67 6.27
CA GLU A 54 -0.18 -1.79 7.21
C GLU A 54 0.05 -1.32 8.64
N THR A 55 0.88 -0.29 8.82
CA THR A 55 1.15 0.28 10.15
C THR A 55 -0.13 0.82 10.78
N ILE A 56 -0.91 1.58 10.03
CA ILE A 56 -2.15 2.17 10.54
C ILE A 56 -3.22 1.11 10.77
N MET A 57 -3.30 0.09 9.92
CA MET A 57 -4.18 -1.05 10.16
C MET A 57 -3.85 -1.73 11.48
N ARG A 58 -2.56 -1.92 11.77
CA ARG A 58 -2.11 -2.51 13.02
C ARG A 58 -2.51 -1.64 14.21
N GLU A 59 -2.29 -0.31 14.11
CA GLU A 59 -2.70 0.63 15.16
C GLU A 59 -4.19 0.53 15.45
N LYS A 60 -5.02 0.51 14.42
CA LYS A 60 -6.48 0.43 14.58
C LYS A 60 -6.92 -0.92 15.14
N HIS A 61 -6.29 -2.00 14.71
CA HIS A 61 -6.59 -3.33 15.23
C HIS A 61 -6.27 -3.43 16.72
N GLU A 62 -5.11 -2.90 17.13
CA GLU A 62 -4.72 -2.91 18.54
C GLU A 62 -5.64 -2.02 19.38
N ALA A 63 -6.10 -0.90 18.83
CA ALA A 63 -6.99 0.01 19.54
C ALA A 63 -8.39 -0.59 19.77
N THR A 64 -8.80 -1.59 18.97
CA THR A 64 -10.11 -2.22 19.07
C THR A 64 -10.11 -3.51 19.88
N LYS A 65 -8.97 -3.95 20.36
CA LYS A 65 -8.86 -5.15 21.20
C LYS A 65 -9.44 -4.92 22.58
#